data_a4cf759715a37a2e1b46ea9b3b4f0332
#
_entry.id   a4cf759715a37a2e1b46ea9b3b4f0332
#
_cell.length_a   1.000
_cell.length_b   1.000
_cell.length_c   1.000
_cell.angle_alpha   90.00
_cell.angle_beta   90.00
_cell.angle_gamma   90.00
#
_symmetry.space_group_name_H-M   'P 1'
#
loop_
_entity.id
_entity.type
_entity.pdbx_description
1 polymer ?
#
loop_
_entity_poly.entity_id
_entity_poly.type
_entity_poly.pdbx_seq_one_letter_code
_entity_poly.pdbx_strand_id
1 'polypeptide(L)'
;MQFYHKIMVPVDLAHLASLDKALQTAAGLAAGYRIPVCYVSVAPGPLSAGRADEFREALDSFALDQAERHGFEATARAVIPEDDRLDVREALMRALEESGADLVVMASHIPDVDDRMFASNAAYVASSAPITVMVVR
;
A
#
# COMPACT_ATOMS: atom_id res chain seq x y z
N MET A 1 -25.71 -5.57 -0.24
CA MET A 1 -25.19 -4.43 -1.03
C MET A 1 -23.71 -4.29 -0.77
N GLN A 2 -22.93 -4.16 -1.81
CA GLN A 2 -21.48 -4.06 -1.70
C GLN A 2 -21.05 -2.63 -2.05
N PHE A 3 -20.37 -1.97 -1.09
CA PHE A 3 -19.94 -0.58 -1.27
C PHE A 3 -18.53 -0.47 -1.83
N TYR A 4 -17.70 -1.48 -1.60
CA TYR A 4 -16.30 -1.44 -2.02
C TYR A 4 -16.00 -2.60 -2.95
N HIS A 5 -15.17 -2.34 -3.96
CA HIS A 5 -14.83 -3.31 -5.00
C HIS A 5 -13.35 -3.63 -5.10
N LYS A 6 -12.49 -2.76 -4.55
CA LYS A 6 -11.04 -2.96 -4.57
C LYS A 6 -10.37 -2.12 -3.49
N ILE A 7 -9.43 -2.72 -2.78
CA ILE A 7 -8.67 -2.05 -1.72
C ILE A 7 -7.26 -1.76 -2.22
N MET A 8 -6.74 -0.56 -1.93
CA MET A 8 -5.32 -0.25 -2.05
C MET A 8 -4.69 -0.20 -0.66
N VAL A 9 -3.54 -0.84 -0.49
CA VAL A 9 -2.81 -0.87 0.77
C VAL A 9 -1.37 -0.43 0.52
N PRO A 10 -0.97 0.77 0.97
CA PRO A 10 0.44 1.16 0.96
C PRO A 10 1.22 0.33 1.97
N VAL A 11 2.37 -0.20 1.56
CA VAL A 11 3.22 -1.01 2.44
C VAL A 11 4.67 -0.56 2.37
N ASP A 12 5.35 -0.69 3.49
CA ASP A 12 6.81 -0.53 3.59
C ASP A 12 7.39 -1.91 3.92
N LEU A 13 8.04 -2.52 2.93
CA LEU A 13 8.56 -3.88 3.06
C LEU A 13 9.65 -4.01 4.14
N ALA A 14 10.33 -2.92 4.47
CA ALA A 14 11.34 -2.91 5.52
C ALA A 14 10.73 -2.95 6.93
N HIS A 15 9.44 -2.66 7.07
CA HIS A 15 8.78 -2.48 8.37
C HIS A 15 7.44 -3.20 8.46
N LEU A 16 7.33 -4.39 7.84
CA LEU A 16 6.07 -5.14 7.78
C LEU A 16 5.48 -5.47 9.15
N ALA A 17 6.33 -5.81 10.13
CA ALA A 17 5.86 -6.12 11.47
C ALA A 17 5.10 -4.95 12.11
N SER A 18 5.53 -3.72 11.84
CA SER A 18 4.87 -2.50 12.34
C SER A 18 3.56 -2.19 11.62
N LEU A 19 3.32 -2.82 10.48
CA LEU A 19 2.10 -2.67 9.70
C LEU A 19 1.07 -3.77 9.96
N ASP A 20 1.36 -4.69 10.87
CA ASP A 20 0.55 -5.90 11.04
C ASP A 20 -0.95 -5.59 11.23
N LYS A 21 -1.30 -4.64 12.07
CA LYS A 21 -2.71 -4.30 12.31
C LYS A 21 -3.41 -3.80 11.04
N ALA A 22 -2.76 -2.94 10.27
CA ALA A 22 -3.32 -2.44 9.01
C ALA A 22 -3.45 -3.55 7.99
N LEU A 23 -2.45 -4.44 7.89
CA LEU A 23 -2.46 -5.57 6.98
C LEU A 23 -3.57 -6.57 7.33
N GLN A 24 -3.75 -6.87 8.60
CA GLN A 24 -4.81 -7.77 9.06
C GLN A 24 -6.19 -7.16 8.84
N THR A 25 -6.33 -5.84 9.06
CA THR A 25 -7.59 -5.14 8.81
C THR A 25 -7.96 -5.19 7.33
N ALA A 26 -7.00 -4.90 6.45
CA ALA A 26 -7.23 -4.95 5.00
C ALA A 26 -7.57 -6.38 4.55
N ALA A 27 -6.83 -7.38 5.05
CA ALA A 27 -7.07 -8.78 4.70
C ALA A 27 -8.46 -9.24 5.14
N GLY A 28 -8.88 -8.87 6.33
CA GLY A 28 -10.23 -9.18 6.83
C GLY A 28 -11.33 -8.57 5.98
N LEU A 29 -11.17 -7.31 5.60
CA LEU A 29 -12.13 -6.62 4.73
C LEU A 29 -12.17 -7.24 3.33
N ALA A 30 -11.00 -7.55 2.76
CA ALA A 30 -10.91 -8.15 1.43
C ALA A 30 -11.58 -9.52 1.39
N ALA A 31 -11.31 -10.37 2.37
CA ALA A 31 -11.92 -11.69 2.45
C ALA A 31 -13.43 -11.60 2.71
N GLY A 32 -13.85 -10.71 3.61
CA GLY A 32 -15.26 -10.52 3.95
C GLY A 32 -16.10 -9.99 2.80
N TYR A 33 -15.59 -8.99 2.10
CA TYR A 33 -16.27 -8.42 0.93
C TYR A 33 -16.03 -9.20 -0.35
N ARG A 34 -15.06 -10.12 -0.38
CA ARG A 34 -14.62 -10.86 -1.58
C ARG A 34 -14.15 -9.92 -2.67
N ILE A 35 -13.25 -9.02 -2.30
CA ILE A 35 -12.68 -8.01 -3.20
C ILE A 35 -11.15 -8.12 -3.25
N PRO A 36 -10.53 -7.73 -4.37
CA PRO A 36 -9.08 -7.79 -4.50
C PRO A 36 -8.37 -6.66 -3.76
N VAL A 37 -7.10 -6.88 -3.47
CA VAL A 37 -6.21 -5.91 -2.85
C VAL A 37 -5.07 -5.58 -3.80
N CYS A 38 -4.73 -4.30 -3.92
CA CYS A 38 -3.52 -3.83 -4.58
C CYS A 38 -2.56 -3.31 -3.52
N TYR A 39 -1.44 -4.00 -3.32
CA TYR A 39 -0.38 -3.53 -2.43
C TYR A 39 0.55 -2.60 -3.21
N VAL A 40 0.80 -1.42 -2.65
CA VAL A 40 1.63 -0.39 -3.28
C VAL A 40 2.82 -0.11 -2.38
N SER A 41 4.01 -0.12 -2.94
CA SER A 41 5.21 0.28 -2.22
C SER A 41 6.02 1.27 -3.05
N VAL A 42 6.43 2.36 -2.40
CA VAL A 42 7.26 3.39 -3.02
C VAL A 42 8.68 3.22 -2.49
N ALA A 43 9.63 2.98 -3.37
CA ALA A 43 11.03 2.86 -2.96
C ALA A 43 11.54 4.21 -2.41
N PRO A 44 12.47 4.18 -1.44
CA PRO A 44 12.94 5.41 -0.78
C PRO A 44 13.75 6.34 -1.70
N GLY A 45 14.21 5.84 -2.84
CA GLY A 45 14.94 6.60 -3.84
C GLY A 45 15.19 5.77 -5.09
N PRO A 46 15.94 6.32 -6.05
CA PRO A 46 16.29 5.58 -7.26
C PRO A 46 17.06 4.31 -6.92
N LEU A 47 16.81 3.26 -7.69
CA LEU A 47 17.44 1.95 -7.54
C LEU A 47 18.14 1.56 -8.85
N SER A 48 19.26 0.82 -8.73
CA SER A 48 19.85 0.16 -9.89
C SER A 48 18.87 -0.85 -10.49
N ALA A 49 19.08 -1.25 -11.75
CA ALA A 49 18.19 -2.21 -12.40
C ALA A 49 18.03 -3.51 -11.60
N GLY A 50 19.13 -4.04 -11.05
CA GLY A 50 19.09 -5.25 -10.23
C GLY A 50 18.32 -5.08 -8.92
N ARG A 51 18.51 -3.96 -8.23
CA ARG A 51 17.78 -3.66 -7.01
C ARG A 51 16.30 -3.36 -7.27
N ALA A 52 16.01 -2.73 -8.41
CA ALA A 52 14.63 -2.50 -8.82
C ALA A 52 13.89 -3.82 -9.04
N ASP A 53 14.54 -4.78 -9.70
CA ASP A 53 13.95 -6.11 -9.90
C ASP A 53 13.73 -6.83 -8.55
N GLU A 54 14.70 -6.77 -7.64
CA GLU A 54 14.56 -7.34 -6.30
C GLU A 54 13.40 -6.71 -5.54
N PHE A 55 13.24 -5.40 -5.63
CA PHE A 55 12.16 -4.67 -4.98
C PHE A 55 10.78 -5.10 -5.51
N ARG A 56 10.65 -5.21 -6.83
CA ARG A 56 9.42 -5.68 -7.46
C ARG A 56 9.09 -7.12 -7.07
N GLU A 57 10.09 -7.99 -7.13
CA GLU A 57 9.91 -9.41 -6.76
C GLU A 57 9.51 -9.57 -5.30
N ALA A 58 10.11 -8.79 -4.40
CA ALA A 58 9.77 -8.84 -2.98
C ALA A 58 8.31 -8.40 -2.75
N LEU A 59 7.85 -7.36 -3.43
CA LEU A 59 6.47 -6.90 -3.33
C LEU A 59 5.50 -7.92 -3.93
N ASP A 60 5.82 -8.49 -5.09
CA ASP A 60 4.98 -9.52 -5.72
C ASP A 60 4.87 -10.74 -4.82
N SER A 61 5.96 -11.19 -4.21
CA SER A 61 5.96 -12.32 -3.29
C SER A 61 5.13 -12.04 -2.04
N PHE A 62 5.24 -10.83 -1.50
CA PHE A 62 4.44 -10.40 -0.37
C PHE A 62 2.94 -10.42 -0.69
N ALA A 63 2.56 -9.85 -1.84
CA ALA A 63 1.16 -9.82 -2.28
C ALA A 63 0.60 -11.23 -2.46
N LEU A 64 1.34 -12.11 -3.09
CA LEU A 64 0.93 -13.50 -3.29
C LEU A 64 0.76 -14.24 -1.95
N ASP A 65 1.68 -14.03 -1.02
CA ASP A 65 1.61 -14.64 0.31
C ASP A 65 0.35 -14.18 1.07
N GLN A 66 0.04 -12.88 1.02
CA GLN A 66 -1.18 -12.35 1.64
C GLN A 66 -2.44 -12.95 0.99
N ALA A 67 -2.46 -13.05 -0.32
CA ALA A 67 -3.58 -13.61 -1.07
C ALA A 67 -3.83 -15.08 -0.70
N GLU A 68 -2.77 -15.88 -0.62
CA GLU A 68 -2.87 -17.29 -0.28
C GLU A 68 -3.28 -17.53 1.18
N ARG A 69 -2.73 -16.72 2.10
CA ARG A 69 -3.05 -16.86 3.53
C ARG A 69 -4.48 -16.49 3.87
N HIS A 70 -5.03 -15.49 3.20
CA HIS A 70 -6.30 -14.87 3.60
C HIS A 70 -7.43 -15.12 2.60
N GLY A 71 -7.15 -15.69 1.45
CA GLY A 71 -8.18 -16.08 0.49
C GLY A 71 -8.79 -14.93 -0.31
N PHE A 72 -7.95 -14.07 -0.88
CA PHE A 72 -8.38 -13.01 -1.80
C PHE A 72 -7.38 -12.89 -2.96
N GLU A 73 -7.75 -12.14 -4.00
CA GLU A 73 -6.85 -11.83 -5.10
C GLU A 73 -6.00 -10.60 -4.76
N ALA A 74 -4.71 -10.66 -5.07
CA ALA A 74 -3.82 -9.55 -4.82
C ALA A 74 -2.99 -9.20 -6.04
N THR A 75 -2.74 -7.91 -6.20
CA THR A 75 -1.78 -7.38 -7.15
C THR A 75 -0.76 -6.52 -6.41
N ALA A 76 0.34 -6.23 -7.06
CA ALA A 76 1.40 -5.41 -6.48
C ALA A 76 1.80 -4.31 -7.46
N ARG A 77 2.04 -3.12 -6.91
CA ARG A 77 2.51 -1.98 -7.70
C ARG A 77 3.70 -1.36 -6.99
N ALA A 78 4.89 -1.56 -7.55
CA ALA A 78 6.12 -0.95 -7.06
C ALA A 78 6.32 0.38 -7.79
N VAL A 79 6.54 1.44 -7.03
CA VAL A 79 6.88 2.76 -7.57
C VAL A 79 8.35 3.01 -7.25
N ILE A 80 9.16 3.09 -8.29
CA ILE A 80 10.60 3.31 -8.15
C ILE A 80 10.92 4.69 -8.73
N PRO A 81 11.41 5.62 -7.89
CA PRO A 81 11.76 6.95 -8.36
C PRO A 81 12.85 6.93 -9.44
N GLU A 82 12.74 7.79 -10.43
CA GLU A 82 13.80 7.99 -11.43
C GLU A 82 14.91 8.86 -10.87
N ASP A 83 14.55 9.77 -9.94
CA ASP A 83 15.48 10.68 -9.27
C ASP A 83 14.99 10.97 -7.84
N ASP A 84 15.68 11.86 -7.12
CA ASP A 84 15.36 12.19 -5.72
C ASP A 84 14.20 13.18 -5.58
N ARG A 85 13.53 13.56 -6.67
CA ARG A 85 12.46 14.57 -6.67
C ARG A 85 11.06 13.98 -6.53
N LEU A 86 10.92 12.66 -6.47
CA LEU A 86 9.60 12.05 -6.36
C LEU A 86 8.92 12.48 -5.07
N ASP A 87 7.71 13.01 -5.20
CA ASP A 87 6.83 13.25 -4.05
C ASP A 87 6.04 11.97 -3.76
N VAL A 88 6.27 11.39 -2.59
CA VAL A 88 5.62 10.13 -2.18
C VAL A 88 4.09 10.28 -2.16
N ARG A 89 3.59 11.44 -1.73
CA ARG A 89 2.14 11.69 -1.68
C ARG A 89 1.52 11.68 -3.06
N GLU A 90 2.17 12.33 -4.02
CA GLU A 90 1.72 12.32 -5.42
C GLU A 90 1.79 10.92 -6.01
N ALA A 91 2.86 10.17 -5.69
CA ALA A 91 3.02 8.79 -6.15
C ALA A 91 1.89 7.90 -5.62
N LEU A 92 1.54 8.03 -4.35
CA LEU A 92 0.43 7.28 -3.75
C LEU A 92 -0.91 7.64 -4.39
N MET A 93 -1.17 8.92 -4.60
CA MET A 93 -2.42 9.37 -5.23
C MET A 93 -2.53 8.89 -6.68
N ARG A 94 -1.42 8.90 -7.43
CA ARG A 94 -1.39 8.35 -8.78
C ARG A 94 -1.62 6.85 -8.79
N ALA A 95 -0.97 6.13 -7.90
CA ALA A 95 -1.16 4.68 -7.78
C ALA A 95 -2.61 4.35 -7.43
N LEU A 96 -3.22 5.15 -6.56
CA LEU A 96 -4.64 5.01 -6.21
C LEU A 96 -5.54 5.15 -7.44
N GLU A 97 -5.34 6.21 -8.21
CA GLU A 97 -6.11 6.46 -9.42
C GLU A 97 -5.92 5.33 -10.44
N GLU A 98 -4.68 4.94 -10.69
CA GLU A 98 -4.36 3.88 -11.67
C GLU A 98 -4.83 2.50 -11.22
N SER A 99 -4.88 2.23 -9.91
CA SER A 99 -5.34 0.94 -9.39
C SER A 99 -6.85 0.73 -9.54
N GLY A 100 -7.61 1.82 -9.63
CA GLY A 100 -9.07 1.75 -9.62
C GLY A 100 -9.66 1.38 -8.27
N ALA A 101 -8.90 1.47 -7.19
CA ALA A 101 -9.39 1.17 -5.85
C ALA A 101 -10.40 2.22 -5.38
N ASP A 102 -11.37 1.78 -4.59
CA ASP A 102 -12.37 2.65 -3.98
C ASP A 102 -12.31 2.65 -2.44
N LEU A 103 -11.31 1.97 -1.89
CA LEU A 103 -11.00 1.98 -0.47
C LEU A 103 -9.49 1.92 -0.28
N VAL A 104 -8.94 2.80 0.54
CA VAL A 104 -7.55 2.72 0.98
C VAL A 104 -7.53 2.29 2.45
N VAL A 105 -6.71 1.33 2.79
CA VAL A 105 -6.43 0.96 4.18
C VAL A 105 -4.94 1.19 4.42
N MET A 106 -4.60 2.08 5.32
CA MET A 106 -3.22 2.44 5.59
C MET A 106 -2.96 2.68 7.07
N ALA A 107 -1.72 2.43 7.49
CA ALA A 107 -1.29 2.72 8.84
C ALA A 107 -1.08 4.22 9.02
N SER A 108 -1.46 4.74 10.17
CA SER A 108 -1.28 6.16 10.49
C SER A 108 0.12 6.48 10.99
N HIS A 109 0.77 5.52 11.63
CA HIS A 109 2.02 5.74 12.34
C HIS A 109 2.76 4.42 12.53
N ILE A 110 4.08 4.46 12.37
CA ILE A 110 4.98 3.36 12.71
C ILE A 110 5.90 3.84 13.81
N PRO A 111 5.77 3.33 15.06
CA PRO A 111 6.64 3.74 16.16
C PRO A 111 8.11 3.48 15.84
N ASP A 112 8.98 4.39 16.27
CA ASP A 112 10.44 4.29 16.16
C ASP A 112 11.00 4.19 14.74
N VAL A 113 10.21 4.57 13.73
CA VAL A 113 10.62 4.60 12.33
C VAL A 113 10.50 6.03 11.81
N ASP A 114 11.44 6.44 10.96
CA ASP A 114 11.33 7.69 10.23
C ASP A 114 10.14 7.59 9.28
N ASP A 115 9.05 8.26 9.65
CA ASP A 115 7.73 8.05 9.07
C ASP A 115 7.46 8.93 7.87
N ARG A 116 8.35 8.91 6.89
CA ARG A 116 8.17 9.66 5.67
C ARG A 116 7.03 9.13 4.81
N MET A 117 6.68 7.86 4.98
CA MET A 117 5.66 7.23 4.17
C MET A 117 4.28 7.23 4.81
N PHE A 118 4.18 7.23 6.14
CA PHE A 118 2.92 6.97 6.83
C PHE A 118 2.31 8.15 7.59
N ALA A 119 3.02 8.83 8.48
CA ALA A 119 2.41 9.85 9.33
C ALA A 119 1.80 11.02 8.54
N SER A 120 2.63 11.76 7.82
CA SER A 120 2.15 12.91 7.04
C SER A 120 1.39 12.48 5.80
N ASN A 121 1.75 11.33 5.23
CA ASN A 121 1.11 10.83 4.01
C ASN A 121 -0.29 10.29 4.28
N ALA A 122 -0.52 9.64 5.43
CA ALA A 122 -1.84 9.17 5.81
C ALA A 122 -2.81 10.34 5.93
N ALA A 123 -2.40 11.43 6.58
CA ALA A 123 -3.22 12.63 6.71
C ALA A 123 -3.53 13.26 5.34
N TYR A 124 -2.52 13.32 4.47
CA TYR A 124 -2.70 13.87 3.12
C TYR A 124 -3.67 13.02 2.30
N VAL A 125 -3.48 11.71 2.27
CA VAL A 125 -4.35 10.80 1.51
C VAL A 125 -5.77 10.87 2.07
N ALA A 126 -5.93 10.86 3.39
CA ALA A 126 -7.25 10.90 4.03
C ALA A 126 -8.03 12.18 3.67
N SER A 127 -7.33 13.33 3.56
CA SER A 127 -7.99 14.60 3.26
C SER A 127 -8.13 14.88 1.77
N SER A 128 -7.33 14.25 0.91
CA SER A 128 -7.24 14.59 -0.51
C SER A 128 -7.84 13.55 -1.45
N ALA A 129 -7.87 12.27 -1.03
CA ALA A 129 -8.40 11.21 -1.88
C ALA A 129 -9.93 11.35 -2.06
N PRO A 130 -10.45 11.17 -3.29
CA PRO A 130 -11.89 11.26 -3.55
C PRO A 130 -12.65 9.99 -3.18
N ILE A 131 -12.02 9.06 -2.46
CA ILE A 131 -12.57 7.77 -2.06
C ILE A 131 -12.44 7.58 -0.56
N THR A 132 -13.01 6.50 -0.05
CA THR A 132 -12.92 6.16 1.38
C THR A 132 -11.48 5.79 1.76
N VAL A 133 -11.00 6.37 2.85
CA VAL A 133 -9.69 6.08 3.42
C VAL A 133 -9.86 5.64 4.87
N MET A 134 -9.40 4.44 5.18
CA MET A 134 -9.36 3.92 6.54
C MET A 134 -7.93 4.04 7.06
N VAL A 135 -7.76 4.84 8.10
CA VAL A 135 -6.46 5.05 8.75
C VAL A 135 -6.42 4.20 10.01
N VAL A 136 -5.53 3.22 10.02
CA VAL A 136 -5.43 2.24 11.12
C VAL A 136 -4.35 2.66 12.08
N ARG A 137 -4.70 2.76 13.36
CA ARG A 137 -3.78 3.15 14.43
C ARG A 137 -3.29 1.97 15.23
#